data_8e5ee24e5c020f436574533ab6684833
#
_entry.id   8e5ee24e5c020f436574533ab6684833
#
_cell.length_a   1.000
_cell.length_b   1.000
_cell.length_c   1.000
_cell.angle_alpha   90.00
_cell.angle_beta   90.00
_cell.angle_gamma   90.00
#
_symmetry.space_group_name_H-M   'P 1'
#
loop_
_entity.id
_entity.type
_entity.pdbx_description
1 polymer ?
#
loop_
_entity_poly.entity_id
_entity_poly.type
_entity_poly.pdbx_seq_one_letter_code
_entity_poly.pdbx_strand_id
1 'polypeptide(L)'
;LTDLPYKGFDQIKRRKELTDKYANGAGVDWKKEIADYADYLKKQGPITPVMPEKAAPVKEKTLKVKGWPFGADRIKEMLAKEKETRKVVEIAPGVKVNFVRIPAGEFVMGSYRGEPDAYPTAKVKIDKAFWMAELETTNEQFNVVFPDHDSRFVDQQWKDHVVQGYPANKPEQPVIRVSYNDAMEFCRKLSEKTGLKITLPTEAQWEWACRAGSDQD
;
A
#
# COMPACT_ATOMS: atom_id res chain seq x y z
N LEU A 1 -1.47 2.96 -17.13
CA LEU A 1 -1.69 4.30 -16.48
C LEU A 1 -1.45 5.48 -17.44
N THR A 2 -1.24 5.23 -18.73
CA THR A 2 -0.84 6.27 -19.69
C THR A 2 -1.95 6.79 -20.59
N ASP A 3 -3.17 6.27 -20.54
CA ASP A 3 -4.21 6.61 -21.51
C ASP A 3 -5.52 7.15 -20.93
N LEU A 4 -5.54 7.54 -19.67
CA LEU A 4 -6.63 8.38 -19.18
C LEU A 4 -6.32 9.83 -19.57
N PRO A 5 -7.21 10.52 -20.31
CA PRO A 5 -7.08 11.94 -20.57
C PRO A 5 -7.40 12.72 -19.29
N TYR A 6 -6.62 12.47 -18.26
CA TYR A 6 -6.72 13.22 -17.02
C TYR A 6 -5.96 14.51 -17.25
N LYS A 7 -6.68 15.62 -17.38
CA LYS A 7 -6.12 16.99 -17.34
C LYS A 7 -5.37 17.28 -16.01
N GLY A 8 -5.12 16.25 -15.20
CA GLY A 8 -4.30 16.30 -14.00
C GLY A 8 -2.82 16.59 -14.25
N PHE A 9 -2.34 16.41 -15.48
CA PHE A 9 -0.96 16.77 -15.82
C PHE A 9 -0.73 18.29 -15.67
N ASP A 10 -1.74 19.10 -16.02
CA ASP A 10 -1.68 20.54 -15.83
C ASP A 10 -1.74 20.95 -14.36
N GLN A 11 -2.43 20.19 -13.52
CA GLN A 11 -2.46 20.44 -12.07
C GLN A 11 -1.12 20.10 -11.42
N ILE A 12 -0.47 19.00 -11.82
CA ILE A 12 0.85 18.63 -11.31
C ILE A 12 1.90 19.65 -11.75
N LYS A 13 1.85 20.08 -13.02
CA LYS A 13 2.72 21.12 -13.54
C LYS A 13 2.50 22.44 -12.82
N ARG A 14 1.24 22.86 -12.63
CA ARG A 14 0.87 24.06 -11.90
C ARG A 14 1.27 24.01 -10.42
N ARG A 15 1.11 22.86 -9.78
CA ARG A 15 1.55 22.64 -8.40
C ARG A 15 3.06 22.76 -8.26
N LYS A 16 3.81 22.22 -9.22
CA LYS A 16 5.27 22.35 -9.27
C LYS A 16 5.70 23.80 -9.49
N GLU A 17 5.08 24.51 -10.45
CA GLU A 17 5.31 25.92 -10.70
C GLU A 17 5.04 26.79 -9.47
N LEU A 18 3.96 26.51 -8.72
CA LEU A 18 3.62 27.19 -7.47
C LEU A 18 4.64 26.83 -6.37
N THR A 19 5.05 25.58 -6.26
CA THR A 19 6.07 25.16 -5.29
C THR A 19 7.41 25.83 -5.59
N ASP A 20 7.84 25.83 -6.85
CA ASP A 20 9.09 26.44 -7.27
C ASP A 20 9.08 27.98 -7.10
N LYS A 21 7.92 28.62 -7.37
CA LYS A 21 7.73 30.07 -7.22
C LYS A 21 7.74 30.51 -5.75
N TYR A 22 7.25 29.68 -4.84
CA TYR A 22 7.07 30.02 -3.42
C TYR A 22 8.06 29.33 -2.48
N ALA A 23 8.92 28.46 -2.98
CA ALA A 23 10.00 27.81 -2.21
C ALA A 23 10.98 28.84 -1.56
N ASN A 24 11.00 30.07 -2.04
CA ASN A 24 11.86 31.16 -1.55
C ASN A 24 11.21 32.07 -0.50
N GLY A 25 10.11 31.68 0.15
CA GLY A 25 9.52 32.43 1.28
C GLY A 25 8.79 33.69 0.92
N ALA A 26 8.51 33.98 -0.36
CA ALA A 26 7.65 35.10 -0.74
C ALA A 26 6.20 34.77 -0.34
N GLY A 27 5.56 35.71 0.40
CA GLY A 27 4.17 35.53 0.82
C GLY A 27 3.23 35.29 -0.37
N VAL A 28 2.42 34.27 -0.28
CA VAL A 28 1.44 33.91 -1.33
C VAL A 28 0.19 34.78 -1.14
N ASP A 29 -0.15 35.60 -2.13
CA ASP A 29 -1.47 36.20 -2.19
C ASP A 29 -2.51 35.18 -2.65
N TRP A 30 -3.02 34.42 -1.70
CA TRP A 30 -4.01 33.37 -1.96
C TRP A 30 -5.29 33.89 -2.60
N LYS A 31 -5.68 35.16 -2.37
CA LYS A 31 -6.86 35.74 -3.03
C LYS A 31 -6.65 35.88 -4.52
N LYS A 32 -5.46 36.34 -4.91
CA LYS A 32 -5.08 36.45 -6.32
C LYS A 32 -4.96 35.08 -6.98
N GLU A 33 -4.29 34.12 -6.33
CA GLU A 33 -4.11 32.76 -6.87
C GLU A 33 -5.47 32.04 -7.04
N ILE A 34 -6.41 32.22 -6.10
CA ILE A 34 -7.77 31.65 -6.23
C ILE A 34 -8.52 32.32 -7.39
N ALA A 35 -8.42 33.64 -7.56
CA ALA A 35 -9.06 34.35 -8.66
C ALA A 35 -8.49 33.92 -10.02
N ASP A 36 -7.17 33.83 -10.14
CA ASP A 36 -6.49 33.39 -11.35
C ASP A 36 -6.87 31.94 -11.70
N TYR A 37 -7.00 31.05 -10.71
CA TYR A 37 -7.44 29.68 -10.90
C TYR A 37 -8.93 29.59 -11.31
N ALA A 38 -9.78 30.41 -10.70
CA ALA A 38 -11.20 30.49 -11.10
C ALA A 38 -11.37 30.97 -12.53
N ASP A 39 -10.58 31.96 -12.98
CA ASP A 39 -10.58 32.42 -14.36
C ASP A 39 -9.98 31.41 -15.34
N TYR A 40 -8.98 30.67 -14.93
CA TYR A 40 -8.46 29.51 -15.69
C TYR A 40 -9.56 28.47 -15.90
N LEU A 41 -10.30 28.09 -14.85
CA LEU A 41 -11.39 27.13 -14.95
C LEU A 41 -12.52 27.62 -15.86
N LYS A 42 -12.88 28.90 -15.80
CA LYS A 42 -13.88 29.51 -16.71
C LYS A 42 -13.46 29.41 -18.17
N LYS A 43 -12.18 29.65 -18.48
CA LYS A 43 -11.62 29.56 -19.83
C LYS A 43 -11.58 28.13 -20.39
N GLN A 44 -11.56 27.11 -19.52
CA GLN A 44 -11.57 25.70 -19.93
C GLN A 44 -12.97 25.22 -20.37
N GLY A 45 -14.02 26.02 -20.12
CA GLY A 45 -15.42 25.63 -20.36
C GLY A 45 -15.91 24.55 -19.38
N PRO A 46 -17.18 24.16 -19.47
CA PRO A 46 -17.71 23.10 -18.62
C PRO A 46 -16.91 21.82 -18.84
N ILE A 47 -16.32 21.32 -17.76
CA ILE A 47 -15.71 19.99 -17.76
C ILE A 47 -16.87 19.00 -17.88
N THR A 48 -17.20 18.62 -19.12
CA THR A 48 -18.04 17.45 -19.32
C THR A 48 -17.17 16.27 -18.87
N PRO A 49 -17.53 15.55 -17.81
CA PRO A 49 -16.83 14.32 -17.49
C PRO A 49 -16.99 13.42 -18.71
N VAL A 50 -15.93 13.22 -19.47
CA VAL A 50 -15.89 12.10 -20.41
C VAL A 50 -15.84 10.88 -19.51
N MET A 51 -17.04 10.39 -19.15
CA MET A 51 -17.15 9.04 -18.60
C MET A 51 -16.46 8.16 -19.64
N PRO A 52 -15.43 7.41 -19.27
CA PRO A 52 -14.84 6.46 -20.20
C PRO A 52 -16.02 5.62 -20.72
N GLU A 53 -16.19 5.62 -22.06
CA GLU A 53 -17.13 4.72 -22.71
C GLU A 53 -16.97 3.38 -22.01
N LYS A 54 -18.09 2.84 -21.48
CA LYS A 54 -18.02 1.60 -20.68
C LYS A 54 -17.13 0.64 -21.45
N ALA A 55 -15.93 0.42 -20.96
CA ALA A 55 -15.00 -0.48 -21.59
C ALA A 55 -15.78 -1.76 -21.89
N ALA A 56 -15.77 -2.20 -23.13
CA ALA A 56 -16.47 -3.41 -23.53
C ALA A 56 -16.11 -4.48 -22.50
N PRO A 57 -17.07 -5.26 -21.98
CA PRO A 57 -16.80 -6.19 -20.90
C PRO A 57 -15.61 -7.05 -21.32
N VAL A 58 -14.50 -6.88 -20.61
CA VAL A 58 -13.30 -7.67 -20.86
C VAL A 58 -13.73 -9.09 -20.67
N LYS A 59 -13.70 -9.87 -21.78
CA LYS A 59 -14.08 -11.29 -21.71
C LYS A 59 -13.16 -11.93 -20.71
N GLU A 60 -13.70 -12.26 -19.54
CA GLU A 60 -13.01 -12.91 -18.45
C GLU A 60 -12.32 -14.17 -18.97
N LYS A 61 -11.01 -14.11 -19.15
CA LYS A 61 -10.23 -15.28 -19.49
C LYS A 61 -9.97 -16.01 -18.18
N THR A 62 -10.84 -16.96 -17.85
CA THR A 62 -10.70 -17.75 -16.62
C THR A 62 -9.37 -18.50 -16.65
N LEU A 63 -8.38 -17.95 -15.97
CA LEU A 63 -7.10 -18.64 -15.77
C LEU A 63 -7.28 -19.74 -14.75
N LYS A 64 -6.74 -20.92 -15.06
CA LYS A 64 -6.78 -22.08 -14.14
C LYS A 64 -5.35 -22.40 -13.70
N VAL A 65 -5.16 -22.49 -12.38
CA VAL A 65 -3.95 -22.98 -11.74
C VAL A 65 -4.29 -24.31 -11.07
N LYS A 66 -3.44 -25.33 -11.30
CA LYS A 66 -3.70 -26.65 -10.73
C LYS A 66 -3.65 -26.60 -9.20
N GLY A 67 -4.76 -26.99 -8.57
CA GLY A 67 -4.88 -26.98 -7.12
C GLY A 67 -5.17 -25.60 -6.51
N TRP A 68 -5.57 -24.62 -7.31
CA TRP A 68 -6.09 -23.34 -6.90
C TRP A 68 -7.54 -23.17 -7.40
N PRO A 69 -8.48 -22.64 -6.63
CA PRO A 69 -8.35 -22.29 -5.20
C PRO A 69 -8.30 -23.52 -4.28
N PHE A 70 -7.97 -23.33 -3.00
CA PHE A 70 -7.88 -24.42 -2.03
C PHE A 70 -8.31 -23.97 -0.62
N GLY A 71 -8.69 -24.93 0.21
CA GLY A 71 -9.13 -24.67 1.58
C GLY A 71 -8.04 -24.87 2.64
N ALA A 72 -8.43 -24.67 3.89
CA ALA A 72 -7.54 -24.71 5.06
C ALA A 72 -6.75 -26.03 5.21
N ASP A 73 -7.31 -27.16 4.81
CA ASP A 73 -6.59 -28.47 4.92
C ASP A 73 -5.39 -28.51 3.99
N ARG A 74 -5.52 -27.93 2.79
CA ARG A 74 -4.37 -27.84 1.89
C ARG A 74 -3.28 -26.94 2.43
N ILE A 75 -3.65 -25.84 3.11
CA ILE A 75 -2.69 -24.98 3.79
C ILE A 75 -1.93 -25.76 4.86
N LYS A 76 -2.64 -26.56 5.67
CA LYS A 76 -2.02 -27.41 6.70
C LYS A 76 -1.03 -28.40 6.09
N GLU A 77 -1.38 -29.05 4.99
CA GLU A 77 -0.48 -29.96 4.25
C GLU A 77 0.78 -29.25 3.72
N MET A 78 0.63 -28.03 3.21
CA MET A 78 1.75 -27.24 2.72
C MET A 78 2.67 -26.85 3.87
N LEU A 79 2.11 -26.39 4.99
CA LEU A 79 2.84 -26.00 6.18
C LEU A 79 3.46 -27.19 6.93
N ALA A 80 2.89 -28.39 6.85
CA ALA A 80 3.46 -29.60 7.45
C ALA A 80 4.86 -29.97 6.90
N LYS A 81 5.24 -29.41 5.75
CA LYS A 81 6.57 -29.57 5.15
C LYS A 81 7.60 -28.59 5.71
N GLU A 82 7.15 -27.56 6.38
CA GLU A 82 8.00 -26.53 6.95
C GLU A 82 8.43 -26.97 8.38
N LYS A 83 9.71 -26.73 8.72
CA LYS A 83 10.25 -27.04 10.05
C LYS A 83 9.64 -26.15 11.13
N GLU A 84 9.38 -24.92 10.78
CA GLU A 84 8.78 -23.93 11.64
C GLU A 84 7.70 -23.17 10.87
N THR A 85 6.57 -22.94 11.53
CA THR A 85 5.45 -22.18 10.95
C THR A 85 5.25 -20.81 11.62
N ARG A 86 5.87 -20.59 12.76
CA ARG A 86 5.88 -19.33 13.50
C ARG A 86 7.28 -19.03 14.04
N LYS A 87 7.64 -17.76 14.03
CA LYS A 87 8.91 -17.26 14.53
C LYS A 87 8.69 -15.93 15.24
N VAL A 88 9.31 -15.77 16.41
CA VAL A 88 9.32 -14.50 17.15
C VAL A 88 10.73 -13.92 17.07
N VAL A 89 10.83 -12.66 16.68
CA VAL A 89 12.09 -11.92 16.63
C VAL A 89 11.99 -10.75 17.58
N GLU A 90 12.86 -10.71 18.58
CA GLU A 90 13.03 -9.55 19.45
C GLU A 90 13.91 -8.52 18.74
N ILE A 91 13.35 -7.34 18.47
CA ILE A 91 14.00 -6.27 17.70
C ILE A 91 14.58 -5.17 18.59
N ALA A 92 14.11 -5.10 19.84
CA ALA A 92 14.66 -4.29 20.93
C ALA A 92 14.22 -4.93 22.26
N PRO A 93 14.79 -4.58 23.41
CA PRO A 93 14.38 -5.12 24.70
C PRO A 93 12.87 -5.00 24.92
N GLY A 94 12.18 -6.15 24.97
CA GLY A 94 10.73 -6.24 25.14
C GLY A 94 9.90 -6.05 23.85
N VAL A 95 10.47 -5.52 22.77
CA VAL A 95 9.76 -5.27 21.51
C VAL A 95 9.97 -6.44 20.54
N LYS A 96 8.87 -7.08 20.14
CA LYS A 96 8.89 -8.30 19.34
C LYS A 96 8.08 -8.16 18.06
N VAL A 97 8.50 -8.90 17.04
CA VAL A 97 7.73 -9.10 15.80
C VAL A 97 7.43 -10.59 15.64
N ASN A 98 6.17 -10.93 15.52
CA ASN A 98 5.73 -12.29 15.22
C ASN A 98 5.68 -12.46 13.70
N PHE A 99 6.33 -13.53 13.23
CA PHE A 99 6.32 -13.91 11.83
C PHE A 99 5.59 -15.23 11.64
N VAL A 100 4.85 -15.34 10.57
CA VAL A 100 4.22 -16.58 10.10
C VAL A 100 4.87 -17.04 8.82
N ARG A 101 4.95 -18.35 8.65
CA ARG A 101 5.48 -18.97 7.43
C ARG A 101 4.42 -19.00 6.35
N ILE A 102 4.69 -18.35 5.23
CA ILE A 102 3.85 -18.39 4.04
C ILE A 102 4.44 -19.42 3.09
N PRO A 103 3.71 -20.48 2.73
CA PRO A 103 4.23 -21.54 1.89
C PRO A 103 4.43 -21.10 0.43
N ALA A 104 5.29 -21.78 -0.29
CA ALA A 104 5.41 -21.65 -1.74
C ALA A 104 4.15 -22.21 -2.43
N GLY A 105 3.84 -21.69 -3.62
CA GLY A 105 2.68 -22.17 -4.38
C GLY A 105 2.42 -21.36 -5.65
N GLU A 106 1.30 -21.64 -6.28
CA GLU A 106 0.85 -20.95 -7.50
C GLU A 106 -0.61 -20.50 -7.33
N PHE A 107 -0.93 -19.34 -7.87
CA PHE A 107 -2.28 -18.77 -7.79
C PHE A 107 -2.60 -17.90 -9.01
N VAL A 108 -3.83 -17.46 -9.09
CA VAL A 108 -4.25 -16.41 -10.02
C VAL A 108 -4.26 -15.10 -9.26
N MET A 109 -3.33 -14.22 -9.59
CA MET A 109 -3.20 -12.87 -9.05
C MET A 109 -4.14 -11.92 -9.78
N GLY A 110 -4.67 -10.93 -9.06
CA GLY A 110 -5.59 -9.94 -9.59
C GLY A 110 -7.05 -10.39 -9.59
N SER A 111 -7.94 -9.50 -9.98
CA SER A 111 -9.38 -9.74 -10.02
C SER A 111 -10.04 -8.99 -11.18
N TYR A 112 -11.07 -9.59 -11.79
CA TYR A 112 -11.95 -8.90 -12.73
C TYR A 112 -13.16 -8.24 -12.03
N ARG A 113 -13.30 -8.42 -10.72
CA ARG A 113 -14.40 -7.87 -9.91
C ARG A 113 -13.97 -6.68 -9.07
N GLY A 114 -12.65 -6.48 -8.94
CA GLY A 114 -12.04 -5.40 -8.18
C GLY A 114 -11.90 -4.11 -8.97
N GLU A 115 -11.04 -3.24 -8.46
CA GLU A 115 -10.72 -1.97 -9.12
C GLU A 115 -9.97 -2.21 -10.44
N PRO A 116 -9.99 -1.23 -11.39
CA PRO A 116 -9.36 -1.37 -12.70
C PRO A 116 -7.87 -1.72 -12.67
N ASP A 117 -7.17 -1.41 -11.62
CA ASP A 117 -5.74 -1.72 -11.44
C ASP A 117 -5.48 -3.17 -11.01
N ALA A 118 -6.55 -3.90 -10.62
CA ALA A 118 -6.45 -5.31 -10.25
C ALA A 118 -6.40 -6.25 -11.48
N TYR A 119 -6.54 -5.76 -12.70
CA TYR A 119 -6.49 -6.61 -13.90
C TYR A 119 -5.47 -6.10 -14.93
N PRO A 120 -5.05 -6.97 -15.86
CA PRO A 120 -5.53 -8.34 -16.10
C PRO A 120 -5.04 -9.34 -15.05
N THR A 121 -5.84 -10.38 -14.81
CA THR A 121 -5.39 -11.50 -13.96
C THR A 121 -4.20 -12.22 -14.57
N ALA A 122 -3.30 -12.71 -13.72
CA ALA A 122 -2.09 -13.41 -14.14
C ALA A 122 -1.85 -14.67 -13.30
N LYS A 123 -1.25 -15.71 -13.91
CA LYS A 123 -0.73 -16.85 -13.14
C LYS A 123 0.59 -16.45 -12.53
N VAL A 124 0.68 -16.56 -11.22
CA VAL A 124 1.88 -16.21 -10.46
C VAL A 124 2.33 -17.40 -9.64
N LYS A 125 3.64 -17.61 -9.60
CA LYS A 125 4.29 -18.63 -8.80
C LYS A 125 5.15 -17.99 -7.72
N ILE A 126 4.91 -18.41 -6.50
CA ILE A 126 5.77 -18.11 -5.35
C ILE A 126 6.72 -19.30 -5.19
N ASP A 127 7.94 -19.14 -5.68
CA ASP A 127 8.88 -20.27 -5.80
C ASP A 127 9.38 -20.79 -4.46
N LYS A 128 9.46 -19.94 -3.44
CA LYS A 128 9.99 -20.30 -2.11
C LYS A 128 9.08 -19.79 -1.01
N ALA A 129 8.89 -20.61 0.01
CA ALA A 129 8.22 -20.18 1.21
C ALA A 129 9.01 -19.01 1.87
N PHE A 130 8.29 -18.07 2.47
CA PHE A 130 8.87 -16.86 3.09
C PHE A 130 8.23 -16.59 4.45
N TRP A 131 8.85 -15.71 5.21
CA TRP A 131 8.31 -15.22 6.46
C TRP A 131 7.61 -13.88 6.25
N MET A 132 6.44 -13.72 6.84
CA MET A 132 5.69 -12.46 6.83
C MET A 132 5.31 -12.10 8.25
N ALA A 133 5.37 -10.83 8.60
CA ALA A 133 4.85 -10.35 9.87
C ALA A 133 3.36 -10.71 9.97
N GLU A 134 2.94 -11.21 11.14
CA GLU A 134 1.56 -11.66 11.39
C GLU A 134 0.58 -10.49 11.40
N LEU A 135 1.06 -9.33 11.81
CA LEU A 135 0.31 -8.09 11.91
C LEU A 135 1.07 -6.97 11.20
N GLU A 136 0.37 -5.89 10.95
CA GLU A 136 0.97 -4.63 10.51
C GLU A 136 2.02 -4.15 11.51
N THR A 137 3.04 -3.45 11.03
CA THR A 137 4.08 -2.88 11.90
C THR A 137 3.44 -1.86 12.85
N THR A 138 3.66 -2.03 14.15
CA THR A 138 3.12 -1.13 15.17
C THR A 138 3.98 0.12 15.37
N ASN A 139 3.42 1.16 16.02
CA ASN A 139 4.17 2.35 16.40
C ASN A 139 5.39 1.99 17.26
N GLU A 140 5.22 1.11 18.27
CA GLU A 140 6.31 0.66 19.12
C GLU A 140 7.45 0.02 18.31
N GLN A 141 7.10 -0.85 17.37
CA GLN A 141 8.08 -1.51 16.51
C GLN A 141 8.78 -0.51 15.59
N PHE A 142 8.05 0.41 15.01
CA PHE A 142 8.61 1.42 14.11
C PHE A 142 9.54 2.38 14.84
N ASN A 143 9.17 2.76 16.06
CA ASN A 143 9.95 3.67 16.92
C ASN A 143 11.29 3.07 17.39
N VAL A 144 11.50 1.74 17.29
CA VAL A 144 12.82 1.13 17.49
C VAL A 144 13.88 1.70 16.53
N VAL A 145 13.42 2.16 15.36
CA VAL A 145 14.28 2.68 14.28
C VAL A 145 14.10 4.19 14.10
N PHE A 146 12.89 4.68 14.29
CA PHE A 146 12.50 6.08 14.14
C PHE A 146 11.82 6.58 15.42
N PRO A 147 12.58 6.88 16.49
CA PRO A 147 12.02 7.19 17.81
C PRO A 147 11.15 8.46 17.83
N ASP A 148 11.37 9.38 16.89
CA ASP A 148 10.65 10.64 16.81
C ASP A 148 9.41 10.57 15.89
N HIS A 149 9.08 9.38 15.37
CA HIS A 149 7.90 9.23 14.52
C HIS A 149 6.62 9.36 15.36
N ASP A 150 5.68 10.13 14.84
CA ASP A 150 4.36 10.31 15.44
C ASP A 150 3.25 10.07 14.41
N SER A 151 2.50 9.01 14.61
CA SER A 151 1.32 8.67 13.80
C SER A 151 0.15 9.62 14.02
N ARG A 152 0.21 10.50 15.03
CA ARG A 152 -0.80 11.52 15.38
C ARG A 152 -2.17 10.93 15.65
N PHE A 153 -3.12 11.25 14.78
CA PHE A 153 -4.53 10.88 14.91
C PHE A 153 -5.11 10.51 13.54
N VAL A 154 -6.21 9.78 13.55
CA VAL A 154 -7.07 9.60 12.36
C VAL A 154 -7.95 10.84 12.23
N ASP A 155 -8.01 11.42 11.04
CA ASP A 155 -8.78 12.65 10.80
C ASP A 155 -10.30 12.37 10.90
N GLN A 156 -11.06 13.31 11.44
CA GLN A 156 -12.52 13.21 11.48
C GLN A 156 -13.14 13.36 10.09
N GLN A 157 -12.54 14.21 9.27
CA GLN A 157 -12.95 14.43 7.89
C GLN A 157 -11.82 13.98 6.95
N TRP A 158 -12.19 13.22 5.99
CA TRP A 158 -11.34 12.42 5.08
C TRP A 158 -10.22 13.16 4.34
N LYS A 159 -10.05 14.45 4.51
CA LYS A 159 -9.13 15.20 3.63
C LYS A 159 -8.43 16.41 4.25
N ASP A 160 -8.78 16.81 5.45
CA ASP A 160 -8.24 18.07 5.97
C ASP A 160 -6.95 17.90 6.78
N HIS A 161 -6.69 16.70 7.30
CA HIS A 161 -5.55 16.38 8.17
C HIS A 161 -5.39 17.34 9.36
N VAL A 162 -6.43 18.09 9.67
CA VAL A 162 -6.46 19.18 10.66
C VAL A 162 -7.43 18.86 11.79
N VAL A 163 -8.61 18.32 11.47
CA VAL A 163 -9.60 18.00 12.49
C VAL A 163 -9.25 16.67 13.15
N GLN A 164 -8.83 16.75 14.41
CA GLN A 164 -8.41 15.59 15.18
C GLN A 164 -9.57 14.64 15.46
N GLY A 165 -9.40 13.39 15.05
CA GLY A 165 -10.26 12.27 15.37
C GLY A 165 -9.65 11.37 16.45
N TYR A 166 -9.56 10.08 16.17
CA TYR A 166 -9.01 9.11 17.13
C TYR A 166 -7.49 9.14 17.15
N PRO A 167 -6.84 9.08 18.33
CA PRO A 167 -5.39 8.91 18.41
C PRO A 167 -4.95 7.64 17.68
N ALA A 168 -3.87 7.75 16.90
CA ALA A 168 -3.30 6.65 16.12
C ALA A 168 -1.85 6.33 16.53
N ASN A 169 -1.37 6.92 17.63
CA ASN A 169 0.01 6.87 18.10
C ASN A 169 0.23 5.99 19.34
N LYS A 170 -0.74 5.15 19.71
CA LYS A 170 -0.53 4.17 20.79
C LYS A 170 0.48 3.11 20.34
N PRO A 171 1.30 2.58 21.26
CA PRO A 171 2.37 1.63 20.94
C PRO A 171 1.92 0.44 20.09
N GLU A 172 0.78 -0.15 20.43
CA GLU A 172 0.22 -1.35 19.80
C GLU A 172 -0.58 -1.11 18.51
N GLN A 173 -0.85 0.16 18.17
CA GLN A 173 -1.58 0.49 16.94
C GLN A 173 -0.64 0.41 15.73
N PRO A 174 -1.18 0.09 14.54
CA PRO A 174 -0.42 0.17 13.30
C PRO A 174 0.18 1.56 13.08
N VAL A 175 1.43 1.59 12.66
CA VAL A 175 2.08 2.86 12.29
C VAL A 175 1.45 3.40 11.01
N ILE A 176 1.12 4.67 11.02
CA ILE A 176 0.59 5.39 9.85
C ILE A 176 1.44 6.64 9.57
N ARG A 177 1.17 7.33 8.46
CA ARG A 177 1.91 8.53 8.01
C ARG A 177 3.38 8.23 7.69
N VAL A 178 3.63 7.05 7.16
CA VAL A 178 4.93 6.61 6.65
C VAL A 178 4.88 6.54 5.13
N SER A 179 5.92 7.02 4.47
CA SER A 179 6.09 6.86 3.03
C SER A 179 6.67 5.47 2.71
N TYR A 180 6.62 5.10 1.42
CA TYR A 180 7.32 3.90 0.94
C TYR A 180 8.82 3.93 1.28
N ASN A 181 9.46 5.09 1.16
CA ASN A 181 10.88 5.24 1.47
C ASN A 181 11.16 5.06 2.95
N ASP A 182 10.29 5.57 3.84
CA ASP A 182 10.42 5.36 5.28
C ASP A 182 10.27 3.87 5.63
N ALA A 183 9.32 3.18 5.03
CA ALA A 183 9.11 1.76 5.24
C ALA A 183 10.29 0.92 4.74
N MET A 184 10.88 1.26 3.60
CA MET A 184 12.09 0.59 3.09
C MET A 184 13.31 0.87 3.97
N GLU A 185 13.47 2.09 4.46
CA GLU A 185 14.56 2.45 5.37
C GLU A 185 14.39 1.77 6.72
N PHE A 186 13.14 1.64 7.23
CA PHE A 186 12.84 0.82 8.41
C PHE A 186 13.30 -0.62 8.20
N CYS A 187 12.92 -1.24 7.09
CA CYS A 187 13.35 -2.61 6.76
C CYS A 187 14.87 -2.74 6.69
N ARG A 188 15.56 -1.77 6.09
CA ARG A 188 17.02 -1.75 5.99
C ARG A 188 17.69 -1.70 7.36
N LYS A 189 17.30 -0.74 8.19
CA LYS A 189 17.86 -0.57 9.55
C LYS A 189 17.53 -1.76 10.46
N LEU A 190 16.30 -2.31 10.32
CA LEU A 190 15.92 -3.50 11.08
C LEU A 190 16.72 -4.72 10.65
N SER A 191 17.04 -4.84 9.34
CA SER A 191 17.93 -5.89 8.84
C SER A 191 19.33 -5.79 9.42
N GLU A 192 19.90 -4.59 9.50
CA GLU A 192 21.20 -4.34 10.11
C GLU A 192 21.20 -4.70 11.61
N LYS A 193 20.15 -4.32 12.32
CA LYS A 193 20.02 -4.54 13.75
C LYS A 193 19.84 -6.02 14.11
N THR A 194 19.10 -6.78 13.31
CA THR A 194 18.75 -8.18 13.59
C THR A 194 19.63 -9.20 12.89
N GLY A 195 20.42 -8.79 11.89
CA GLY A 195 21.16 -9.68 11.01
C GLY A 195 20.27 -10.49 10.05
N LEU A 196 18.96 -10.21 10.00
CA LEU A 196 17.99 -10.86 9.12
C LEU A 196 17.81 -10.04 7.84
N LYS A 197 17.48 -10.71 6.75
CA LYS A 197 17.07 -10.02 5.51
C LYS A 197 15.59 -9.66 5.61
N ILE A 198 15.30 -8.42 5.93
CA ILE A 198 13.94 -7.89 6.09
C ILE A 198 13.68 -6.88 4.96
N THR A 199 12.51 -6.96 4.34
CA THR A 199 12.07 -6.05 3.28
C THR A 199 10.55 -5.99 3.24
N LEU A 200 9.99 -5.05 2.51
CA LEU A 200 8.57 -5.09 2.17
C LEU A 200 8.30 -6.33 1.29
N PRO A 201 7.13 -6.97 1.41
CA PRO A 201 6.72 -8.01 0.49
C PRO A 201 6.55 -7.43 -0.92
N THR A 202 6.73 -8.24 -1.94
CA THR A 202 6.23 -7.89 -3.27
C THR A 202 4.71 -7.95 -3.28
N GLU A 203 4.08 -7.26 -4.23
CA GLU A 203 2.63 -7.31 -4.42
C GLU A 203 2.12 -8.76 -4.53
N ALA A 204 2.79 -9.59 -5.32
CA ALA A 204 2.46 -11.00 -5.46
C ALA A 204 2.57 -11.80 -4.15
N GLN A 205 3.58 -11.52 -3.33
CA GLN A 205 3.73 -12.15 -2.02
C GLN A 205 2.62 -11.71 -1.06
N TRP A 206 2.30 -10.42 -1.09
CA TRP A 206 1.24 -9.87 -0.26
C TRP A 206 -0.12 -10.46 -0.63
N GLU A 207 -0.47 -10.46 -1.91
CA GLU A 207 -1.75 -10.99 -2.38
C GLU A 207 -1.86 -12.50 -2.14
N TRP A 208 -0.78 -13.28 -2.38
CA TRP A 208 -0.74 -14.70 -2.06
C TRP A 208 -1.05 -14.98 -0.59
N ALA A 209 -0.43 -14.23 0.32
CA ALA A 209 -0.65 -14.36 1.76
C ALA A 209 -2.07 -13.94 2.15
N CYS A 210 -2.56 -12.82 1.62
CA CYS A 210 -3.87 -12.27 1.90
C CYS A 210 -4.99 -13.23 1.45
N ARG A 211 -4.89 -13.79 0.26
CA ARG A 211 -5.88 -14.73 -0.27
C ARG A 211 -5.95 -16.06 0.50
N ALA A 212 -4.86 -16.48 1.11
CA ALA A 212 -4.80 -17.73 1.90
C ALA A 212 -5.50 -18.93 1.23
N GLY A 213 -5.39 -19.03 -0.10
CA GLY A 213 -6.02 -20.10 -0.90
C GLY A 213 -7.39 -19.74 -1.50
N SER A 214 -8.00 -18.62 -1.12
CA SER A 214 -9.28 -18.15 -1.67
C SER A 214 -9.11 -17.54 -3.06
N ASP A 215 -10.10 -17.71 -3.93
CA ASP A 215 -10.28 -16.97 -5.19
C ASP A 215 -11.32 -15.84 -5.07
N GLN A 216 -11.85 -15.63 -3.87
CA GLN A 216 -12.77 -14.54 -3.59
C GLN A 216 -12.00 -13.24 -3.33
N ASP A 217 -12.58 -12.14 -3.78
CA ASP A 217 -12.08 -10.78 -3.57
C ASP A 217 -12.43 -10.29 -2.17
#